data_fae96712056698c923778ffc4acf45fc
#
_entry.id   fae96712056698c923778ffc4acf45fc
#
_cell.length_a   1.000
_cell.length_b   1.000
_cell.length_c   1.000
_cell.angle_alpha   90.00
_cell.angle_beta   90.00
_cell.angle_gamma   90.00
#
_symmetry.space_group_name_H-M   'P 1'
#
loop_
_entity.id
_entity.type
_entity.pdbx_description
1 polymer ?
#
loop_
_entity_poly.entity_id
_entity_poly.type
_entity_poly.pdbx_seq_one_letter_code
_entity_poly.pdbx_strand_id
1 'polypeptide(L)'
;MGLVPTGGTTGPARGVRVTNLAWGTMTEMATHYWRGGGCIPVCLCTAPLSHAAGVVAFTMFALGGTNVILPGFDALAVLRAIEQYRVTHLFLPPTAFYALLARPEVRKFDYSSLRIFLLAGSPVSPDKFKKGVETFGPCMCQSYGQTEGRCF
;
A
#
# COMPACT_ATOMS: atom_id res chain seq x y z
N MET A 1 1.33 20.64 -10.13
CA MET A 1 2.74 20.58 -9.74
C MET A 1 2.83 20.69 -8.23
N GLY A 2 3.54 19.79 -7.58
CA GLY A 2 3.72 19.77 -6.13
C GLY A 2 5.18 19.65 -5.73
N LEU A 3 5.51 20.06 -4.51
CA LEU A 3 6.79 19.80 -3.87
C LEU A 3 6.56 18.75 -2.79
N VAL A 4 7.29 17.64 -2.88
CA VAL A 4 7.22 16.56 -1.89
C VAL A 4 8.53 16.53 -1.11
N PRO A 5 8.51 16.74 0.21
CA PRO A 5 9.72 16.69 1.01
C PRO A 5 10.25 15.25 1.09
N THR A 6 11.57 15.10 0.97
CA THR A 6 12.25 13.86 1.30
C THR A 6 12.91 14.00 2.66
N GLY A 7 12.56 13.10 3.60
CA GLY A 7 13.24 13.01 4.88
C GLY A 7 14.63 12.37 4.68
N GLY A 8 15.68 13.19 4.71
CA GLY A 8 17.05 12.69 4.72
C GLY A 8 17.47 12.35 6.16
N THR A 9 17.92 11.14 6.42
CA THR A 9 18.57 10.78 7.70
C THR A 9 19.98 11.38 7.81
N THR A 10 20.52 11.94 6.71
CA THR A 10 21.93 12.34 6.58
C THR A 10 22.12 13.81 6.16
N GLY A 11 21.07 14.65 6.16
CA GLY A 11 21.19 16.05 5.75
C GLY A 11 19.86 16.81 5.76
N PRO A 12 19.88 18.10 5.35
CA PRO A 12 18.64 18.89 5.29
C PRO A 12 17.63 18.27 4.33
N ALA A 13 16.35 18.37 4.68
CA ALA A 13 15.25 17.91 3.85
C ALA A 13 15.32 18.53 2.44
N ARG A 14 15.19 17.70 1.41
CA ARG A 14 15.15 18.14 0.01
C ARG A 14 13.73 18.16 -0.51
N GLY A 15 13.40 19.11 -1.37
CA GLY A 15 12.11 19.16 -2.05
C GLY A 15 12.21 18.51 -3.43
N VAL A 16 11.42 17.48 -3.68
CA VAL A 16 11.28 16.88 -5.00
C VAL A 16 10.13 17.54 -5.74
N ARG A 17 10.40 18.10 -6.91
CA ARG A 17 9.38 18.69 -7.76
C ARG A 17 8.66 17.61 -8.56
N VAL A 18 7.38 17.40 -8.25
CA VAL A 18 6.52 16.48 -8.98
C VAL A 18 5.65 17.28 -9.96
N THR A 19 5.87 17.10 -11.25
CA THR A 19 5.07 17.72 -12.31
C THR A 19 3.74 17.00 -12.51
N ASN A 20 2.75 17.62 -13.14
CA ASN A 20 1.51 16.96 -13.51
C ASN A 20 1.76 15.79 -14.47
N LEU A 21 2.73 15.94 -15.38
CA LEU A 21 3.12 14.84 -16.28
C LEU A 21 3.67 13.65 -15.50
N ALA A 22 4.62 13.89 -14.58
CA ALA A 22 5.17 12.81 -13.75
C ALA A 22 4.09 12.12 -12.91
N TRP A 23 3.15 12.91 -12.37
CA TRP A 23 2.03 12.36 -11.61
C TRP A 23 1.08 11.52 -12.47
N GLY A 24 0.72 12.03 -13.65
CA GLY A 24 -0.14 11.31 -14.61
C GLY A 24 0.49 10.02 -15.11
N THR A 25 1.77 10.07 -15.51
CA THR A 25 2.53 8.89 -15.96
C THR A 25 2.59 7.83 -14.86
N MET A 26 2.85 8.24 -13.63
CA MET A 26 2.92 7.35 -12.48
C MET A 26 1.57 6.68 -12.19
N THR A 27 0.48 7.45 -12.24
CA THR A 27 -0.87 6.93 -12.06
C THR A 27 -1.21 5.93 -13.18
N GLU A 28 -0.89 6.25 -14.42
CA GLU A 28 -1.13 5.35 -15.56
C GLU A 28 -0.35 4.05 -15.43
N MET A 29 0.95 4.12 -15.12
CA MET A 29 1.75 2.92 -14.86
C MET A 29 1.17 2.11 -13.71
N ALA A 30 0.80 2.75 -12.61
CA ALA A 30 0.23 2.09 -11.46
C ALA A 30 -1.10 1.39 -11.80
N THR A 31 -1.95 1.96 -12.66
CA THR A 31 -3.20 1.31 -13.08
C THR A 31 -2.96 -0.03 -13.76
N HIS A 32 -1.88 -0.18 -14.51
CA HIS A 32 -1.53 -1.46 -15.13
C HIS A 32 -1.24 -2.55 -14.10
N TYR A 33 -0.49 -2.22 -13.05
CA TYR A 33 -0.14 -3.17 -12.00
C TYR A 33 -1.31 -3.47 -11.05
N TRP A 34 -2.15 -2.45 -10.78
CA TRP A 34 -3.23 -2.56 -9.81
C TRP A 34 -4.56 -3.03 -10.42
N ARG A 35 -4.65 -3.17 -11.72
CA ARG A 35 -5.84 -3.66 -12.44
C ARG A 35 -6.10 -5.16 -12.27
N GLY A 36 -5.44 -5.82 -11.32
CA GLY A 36 -5.51 -7.26 -11.10
C GLY A 36 -6.90 -7.77 -10.71
N GLY A 37 -7.34 -8.87 -11.35
CA GLY A 37 -8.46 -9.68 -10.90
C GLY A 37 -9.85 -9.32 -11.43
N GLY A 38 -10.02 -8.35 -12.35
CA GLY A 38 -11.31 -8.06 -12.98
C GLY A 38 -12.41 -7.58 -12.05
N CYS A 39 -12.08 -7.11 -10.84
CA CYS A 39 -13.02 -6.57 -9.87
C CYS A 39 -12.84 -5.05 -9.70
N ILE A 40 -13.88 -4.37 -9.29
CA ILE A 40 -13.80 -2.98 -8.84
C ILE A 40 -12.97 -2.96 -7.54
N PRO A 41 -11.84 -2.22 -7.50
CA PRO A 41 -10.94 -2.28 -6.35
C PRO A 41 -11.53 -1.60 -5.11
N VAL A 42 -11.28 -2.22 -3.95
CA VAL A 42 -11.51 -1.64 -2.63
C VAL A 42 -10.15 -1.58 -1.93
N CYS A 43 -9.63 -0.38 -1.74
CA CYS A 43 -8.32 -0.15 -1.14
C CYS A 43 -8.45 0.31 0.31
N LEU A 44 -7.65 -0.27 1.20
CA LEU A 44 -7.57 0.16 2.59
C LEU A 44 -6.36 1.10 2.78
N CYS A 45 -6.64 2.33 3.19
CA CYS A 45 -5.65 3.37 3.44
C CYS A 45 -5.47 3.56 4.96
N THR A 46 -4.27 3.27 5.46
CA THR A 46 -3.92 3.38 6.88
C THR A 46 -2.74 4.32 7.12
N ALA A 47 -2.11 4.79 6.05
CA ALA A 47 -0.99 5.71 6.07
C ALA A 47 -1.40 7.08 5.52
N PRO A 48 -0.65 8.16 5.86
CA PRO A 48 -0.93 9.50 5.35
C PRO A 48 -0.99 9.54 3.81
N LEU A 49 -2.08 10.09 3.27
CA LEU A 49 -2.29 10.22 1.82
C LEU A 49 -1.34 11.23 1.15
N SER A 50 -0.60 12.00 1.93
CA SER A 50 0.46 12.90 1.44
C SER A 50 1.72 12.17 0.93
N HIS A 51 1.81 10.85 1.13
CA HIS A 51 2.97 10.02 0.78
C HIS A 51 2.57 8.91 -0.21
N ALA A 52 3.28 7.78 -0.21
CA ALA A 52 3.05 6.67 -1.13
C ALA A 52 1.59 6.14 -1.11
N ALA A 53 0.94 6.16 0.04
CA ALA A 53 -0.47 5.78 0.15
C ALA A 53 -1.40 6.64 -0.70
N GLY A 54 -1.07 7.93 -0.90
CA GLY A 54 -1.84 8.81 -1.78
C GLY A 54 -1.75 8.41 -3.24
N VAL A 55 -0.57 7.96 -3.72
CA VAL A 55 -0.42 7.45 -5.09
C VAL A 55 -1.34 6.26 -5.32
N VAL A 56 -1.35 5.33 -4.37
CA VAL A 56 -2.23 4.16 -4.42
C VAL A 56 -3.70 4.59 -4.42
N ALA A 57 -4.09 5.50 -3.53
CA ALA A 57 -5.47 6.00 -3.45
C ALA A 57 -5.94 6.68 -4.75
N PHE A 58 -5.09 7.51 -5.37
CA PHE A 58 -5.42 8.14 -6.66
C PHE A 58 -5.53 7.11 -7.78
N THR A 59 -4.67 6.10 -7.79
CA THR A 59 -4.78 4.98 -8.73
C THR A 59 -6.11 4.24 -8.58
N MET A 60 -6.58 4.03 -7.35
CA MET A 60 -7.89 3.41 -7.11
C MET A 60 -9.04 4.25 -7.68
N PHE A 61 -8.99 5.57 -7.53
CA PHE A 61 -9.99 6.44 -8.17
C PHE A 61 -9.95 6.37 -9.69
N ALA A 62 -8.77 6.32 -10.30
CA ALA A 62 -8.62 6.14 -11.75
C ALA A 62 -9.19 4.80 -12.24
N LEU A 63 -9.21 3.77 -11.39
CA LEU A 63 -9.80 2.45 -11.66
C LEU A 63 -11.29 2.37 -11.30
N GLY A 64 -11.93 3.47 -10.88
CA GLY A 64 -13.31 3.49 -10.43
C GLY A 64 -13.55 2.79 -9.08
N GLY A 65 -12.50 2.63 -8.30
CA GLY A 65 -12.51 1.93 -7.02
C GLY A 65 -12.89 2.79 -5.82
N THR A 66 -12.95 2.14 -4.67
CA THR A 66 -13.26 2.75 -3.38
C THR A 66 -12.02 2.79 -2.49
N ASN A 67 -11.80 3.91 -1.80
CA ASN A 67 -10.80 4.00 -0.74
C ASN A 67 -11.48 4.00 0.62
N VAL A 68 -11.19 2.99 1.44
CA VAL A 68 -11.56 2.93 2.86
C VAL A 68 -10.43 3.54 3.67
N ILE A 69 -10.70 4.62 4.39
CA ILE A 69 -9.67 5.37 5.11
C ILE A 69 -9.84 5.14 6.61
N LEU A 70 -8.80 4.61 7.25
CA LEU A 70 -8.71 4.56 8.70
C LEU A 70 -7.98 5.82 9.22
N PRO A 71 -8.33 6.30 10.42
CA PRO A 71 -7.72 7.51 10.99
C PRO A 71 -6.23 7.35 11.33
N GLY A 72 -5.73 6.12 11.31
CA GLY A 72 -4.35 5.76 11.57
C GLY A 72 -4.15 4.25 11.51
N PHE A 73 -2.92 3.81 11.75
CA PHE A 73 -2.61 2.38 11.79
C PHE A 73 -2.89 1.79 13.16
N ASP A 74 -3.85 0.90 13.24
CA ASP A 74 -4.05 -0.08 14.31
C ASP A 74 -4.16 -1.47 13.70
N ALA A 75 -3.34 -2.40 14.16
CA ALA A 75 -3.22 -3.72 13.54
C ALA A 75 -4.55 -4.50 13.55
N LEU A 76 -5.28 -4.46 14.67
CA LEU A 76 -6.55 -5.18 14.78
C LEU A 76 -7.65 -4.52 13.94
N ALA A 77 -7.70 -3.19 13.91
CA ALA A 77 -8.62 -2.45 13.07
C ALA A 77 -8.38 -2.73 11.58
N VAL A 78 -7.12 -2.82 11.15
CA VAL A 78 -6.75 -3.20 9.78
C VAL A 78 -7.26 -4.60 9.44
N LEU A 79 -7.01 -5.60 10.31
CA LEU A 79 -7.46 -6.98 10.07
C LEU A 79 -8.99 -7.06 9.95
N ARG A 80 -9.72 -6.38 10.83
CA ARG A 80 -11.18 -6.28 10.78
C ARG A 80 -11.67 -5.59 9.51
N ALA A 81 -11.03 -4.49 9.14
CA ALA A 81 -11.42 -3.72 7.96
C ALA A 81 -11.25 -4.53 6.66
N ILE A 82 -10.20 -5.38 6.56
CA ILE A 82 -9.99 -6.25 5.41
C ILE A 82 -11.22 -7.14 5.19
N GLU A 83 -11.68 -7.82 6.22
CA GLU A 83 -12.86 -8.68 6.17
C GLU A 83 -14.15 -7.88 5.96
N GLN A 84 -14.40 -6.88 6.80
CA GLN A 84 -15.63 -6.09 6.83
C GLN A 84 -15.93 -5.39 5.51
N TYR A 85 -14.92 -4.77 4.89
CA TYR A 85 -15.07 -4.02 3.65
C TYR A 85 -14.70 -4.81 2.40
N ARG A 86 -14.38 -6.11 2.56
CA ARG A 86 -13.95 -6.96 1.45
C ARG A 86 -12.79 -6.33 0.67
N VAL A 87 -11.79 -5.84 1.40
CA VAL A 87 -10.63 -5.14 0.84
C VAL A 87 -9.92 -6.02 -0.18
N THR A 88 -9.67 -5.45 -1.35
CA THR A 88 -8.96 -6.14 -2.44
C THR A 88 -7.52 -5.68 -2.57
N HIS A 89 -7.22 -4.45 -2.17
CA HIS A 89 -5.92 -3.81 -2.34
C HIS A 89 -5.46 -3.19 -1.02
N LEU A 90 -4.24 -3.53 -0.62
CA LEU A 90 -3.62 -3.03 0.59
C LEU A 90 -2.16 -2.68 0.34
N PHE A 91 -1.75 -1.50 0.79
CA PHE A 91 -0.36 -1.08 0.83
C PHE A 91 0.10 -0.84 2.27
N LEU A 92 1.18 -1.48 2.68
CA LEU A 92 1.79 -1.25 4.00
C LEU A 92 3.32 -1.20 3.92
N PRO A 93 3.96 -0.41 4.79
CA PRO A 93 5.39 -0.57 5.05
C PRO A 93 5.64 -1.86 5.86
N PRO A 94 6.84 -2.45 5.77
CA PRO A 94 7.18 -3.69 6.49
C PRO A 94 6.95 -3.65 7.99
N THR A 95 7.17 -2.51 8.64
CA THR A 95 6.91 -2.35 10.08
C THR A 95 5.45 -2.57 10.46
N ALA A 96 4.53 -2.01 9.68
CA ALA A 96 3.10 -2.20 9.86
C ALA A 96 2.69 -3.65 9.55
N PHE A 97 3.21 -4.22 8.47
CA PHE A 97 3.00 -5.63 8.13
C PHE A 97 3.46 -6.58 9.25
N TYR A 98 4.63 -6.34 9.86
CA TYR A 98 5.10 -7.15 10.98
C TYR A 98 4.19 -7.04 12.21
N ALA A 99 3.60 -5.86 12.44
CA ALA A 99 2.62 -5.69 13.50
C ALA A 99 1.33 -6.48 13.25
N LEU A 100 0.89 -6.64 11.98
CA LEU A 100 -0.23 -7.54 11.64
C LEU A 100 0.13 -8.99 11.96
N LEU A 101 1.32 -9.46 11.52
CA LEU A 101 1.76 -10.84 11.73
C LEU A 101 2.00 -11.18 13.22
N ALA A 102 2.23 -10.18 14.06
CA ALA A 102 2.40 -10.36 15.50
C ALA A 102 1.08 -10.54 16.26
N ARG A 103 -0.06 -10.21 15.64
CA ARG A 103 -1.36 -10.36 16.30
C ARG A 103 -1.76 -11.83 16.44
N PRO A 104 -2.16 -12.28 17.64
CA PRO A 104 -2.67 -13.65 17.81
C PRO A 104 -3.90 -13.93 16.96
N GLU A 105 -4.69 -12.90 16.69
CA GLU A 105 -5.94 -12.99 15.94
C GLU A 105 -5.75 -13.01 14.42
N VAL A 106 -4.53 -12.83 13.91
CA VAL A 106 -4.27 -12.67 12.47
C VAL A 106 -4.85 -13.79 11.59
N ARG A 107 -5.00 -14.97 12.13
CA ARG A 107 -5.58 -16.14 11.40
C ARG A 107 -7.10 -16.29 11.58
N LYS A 108 -7.76 -15.36 12.27
CA LYS A 108 -9.20 -15.45 12.55
C LYS A 108 -10.08 -14.71 11.55
N PHE A 109 -9.48 -13.95 10.64
CA PHE A 109 -10.18 -13.12 9.66
C PHE A 109 -10.14 -13.72 8.26
N ASP A 110 -11.16 -13.38 7.45
CA ASP A 110 -11.22 -13.78 6.04
C ASP A 110 -10.44 -12.79 5.16
N TYR A 111 -9.41 -13.28 4.49
CA TYR A 111 -8.58 -12.53 3.53
C TYR A 111 -8.86 -12.90 2.07
N SER A 112 -9.87 -13.70 1.79
CA SER A 112 -10.18 -14.21 0.45
C SER A 112 -10.47 -13.13 -0.58
N SER A 113 -10.82 -11.92 -0.13
CA SER A 113 -11.02 -10.76 -1.00
C SER A 113 -9.73 -10.13 -1.49
N LEU A 114 -8.60 -10.29 -0.78
CA LEU A 114 -7.32 -9.69 -1.16
C LEU A 114 -6.85 -10.17 -2.53
N ARG A 115 -6.45 -9.22 -3.38
CA ARG A 115 -5.88 -9.44 -4.71
C ARG A 115 -4.45 -8.96 -4.79
N ILE A 116 -4.17 -7.80 -4.18
CA ILE A 116 -2.82 -7.23 -4.10
C ILE A 116 -2.57 -6.74 -2.68
N PHE A 117 -1.57 -7.31 -2.04
CA PHE A 117 -1.03 -6.82 -0.78
C PHE A 117 0.42 -6.38 -1.03
N LEU A 118 0.59 -5.09 -1.28
CA LEU A 118 1.88 -4.49 -1.63
C LEU A 118 2.65 -4.08 -0.38
N LEU A 119 3.91 -4.48 -0.31
CA LEU A 119 4.89 -4.02 0.68
C LEU A 119 5.94 -3.14 -0.01
N ALA A 120 6.19 -1.95 0.54
CA ALA A 120 7.25 -1.07 0.05
C ALA A 120 7.72 -0.11 1.15
N GLY A 121 8.74 0.71 0.84
CA GLY A 121 9.32 1.70 1.73
C GLY A 121 10.58 1.23 2.46
N SER A 122 10.77 -0.08 2.62
CA SER A 122 12.01 -0.70 3.11
C SER A 122 12.06 -2.18 2.73
N PRO A 123 13.23 -2.85 2.83
CA PRO A 123 13.33 -4.29 2.61
C PRO A 123 12.48 -5.10 3.59
N VAL A 124 11.92 -6.20 3.12
CA VAL A 124 11.18 -7.18 3.92
C VAL A 124 12.04 -8.40 4.21
N SER A 125 12.00 -8.90 5.44
CA SER A 125 12.63 -10.18 5.78
C SER A 125 11.99 -11.32 4.99
N PRO A 126 12.77 -12.17 4.31
CA PRO A 126 12.25 -13.32 3.55
C PRO A 126 11.34 -14.24 4.39
N ASP A 127 11.74 -14.53 5.64
CA ASP A 127 10.94 -15.40 6.53
C ASP A 127 9.60 -14.76 6.89
N LYS A 128 9.59 -13.44 7.13
CA LYS A 128 8.34 -12.71 7.39
C LYS A 128 7.46 -12.64 6.15
N PHE A 129 8.06 -12.47 4.97
CA PHE A 129 7.32 -12.46 3.72
C PHE A 129 6.66 -13.83 3.47
N LYS A 130 7.42 -14.93 3.65
CA LYS A 130 6.88 -16.30 3.54
C LYS A 130 5.71 -16.52 4.50
N LYS A 131 5.87 -16.14 5.78
CA LYS A 131 4.79 -16.23 6.77
C LYS A 131 3.58 -15.38 6.36
N GLY A 132 3.80 -14.25 5.72
CA GLY A 132 2.73 -13.41 5.17
C GLY A 132 1.95 -14.12 4.07
N VAL A 133 2.64 -14.74 3.10
CA VAL A 133 2.01 -15.52 2.03
C VAL A 133 1.19 -16.68 2.60
N GLU A 134 1.70 -17.37 3.63
CA GLU A 134 0.96 -18.42 4.34
C GLU A 134 -0.29 -17.90 5.08
N THR A 135 -0.31 -16.62 5.44
CA THR A 135 -1.40 -16.02 6.23
C THR A 135 -2.43 -15.32 5.35
N PHE A 136 -1.98 -14.50 4.40
CA PHE A 136 -2.83 -13.64 3.57
C PHE A 136 -3.06 -14.19 2.16
N GLY A 137 -2.33 -15.24 1.77
CA GLY A 137 -2.43 -15.85 0.46
C GLY A 137 -1.40 -15.33 -0.56
N PRO A 138 -1.47 -15.80 -1.82
CA PRO A 138 -0.51 -15.49 -2.88
C PRO A 138 -0.72 -14.09 -3.50
N CYS A 139 -1.42 -13.21 -2.81
CA CYS A 139 -1.65 -11.82 -3.22
C CYS A 139 -0.51 -10.86 -2.84
N MET A 140 0.50 -11.36 -2.13
CA MET A 140 1.58 -10.52 -1.61
C MET A 140 2.64 -10.22 -2.65
N CYS A 141 3.03 -8.96 -2.72
CA CYS A 141 4.13 -8.50 -3.55
C CYS A 141 4.96 -7.43 -2.83
N GLN A 142 6.18 -7.23 -3.29
CA GLN A 142 7.05 -6.17 -2.81
C GLN A 142 7.50 -5.31 -3.98
N SER A 143 7.52 -4.00 -3.79
CA SER A 143 8.08 -3.06 -4.74
C SER A 143 9.17 -2.19 -4.12
N TYR A 144 9.97 -1.61 -4.99
CA TYR A 144 10.95 -0.59 -4.67
C TYR A 144 10.55 0.72 -5.33
N GLY A 145 10.68 1.81 -4.59
CA GLY A 145 10.49 3.15 -5.10
C GLY A 145 11.02 4.19 -4.11
N GLN A 146 11.33 5.35 -4.64
CA GLN A 146 11.73 6.52 -3.84
C GLN A 146 11.04 7.75 -4.40
N THR A 147 11.04 8.84 -3.64
CA THR A 147 10.31 10.06 -4.04
C THR A 147 10.85 10.64 -5.35
N GLU A 148 12.14 10.51 -5.60
CA GLU A 148 12.84 11.00 -6.80
C GLU A 148 12.63 10.12 -8.04
N GLY A 149 12.44 8.83 -7.84
CA GLY A 149 12.22 7.84 -8.90
C GLY A 149 11.14 6.88 -8.46
N ARG A 150 9.89 7.27 -8.62
CA ARG A 150 8.74 6.45 -8.24
C ARG A 150 8.52 5.40 -9.31
N CYS A 151 9.04 4.19 -9.07
CA CYS A 151 8.72 2.99 -9.82
C CYS A 151 7.83 2.10 -8.94
N PHE A 152 6.79 1.58 -9.52
CA PHE A 152 5.96 0.53 -8.92
C PHE A 152 6.14 -0.74 -9.72
#